data_014fd3850082df292e1a578819a4e46b
#
_entry.id   014fd3850082df292e1a578819a4e46b
#
_cell.length_a   1.000
_cell.length_b   1.000
_cell.length_c   1.000
_cell.angle_alpha   90.00
_cell.angle_beta   90.00
_cell.angle_gamma   90.00
#
_symmetry.space_group_name_H-M   'P 1'
#
loop_
_entity.id
_entity.type
_entity.pdbx_description
1 polymer ?
#
loop_
_entity_poly.entity_id
_entity_poly.type
_entity_poly.pdbx_seq_one_letter_code
_entity_poly.pdbx_strand_id
1 'polypeptide(L)' 'MAKVNWGIIGCGNIAHTFAKSIAHCANAQLIGAASTSEQRAKEFATHYSVKGYENYQALMQCPHIDAIYIANTH' A
#
# COMPACT_ATOMS: atom_id res chain seq x y z
N MET A 1 16.36 8.37 -11.86
CA MET A 1 16.08 6.94 -11.74
C MET A 1 14.64 6.70 -11.35
N ALA A 2 14.07 5.63 -11.87
CA ALA A 2 12.68 5.30 -11.58
C ALA A 2 12.53 4.85 -10.13
N LYS A 3 11.47 5.30 -9.47
CA LYS A 3 11.14 4.85 -8.14
C LYS A 3 10.48 3.48 -8.19
N VAL A 4 10.68 2.66 -7.17
CA VAL A 4 9.94 1.42 -7.00
C VAL A 4 8.55 1.78 -6.48
N ASN A 5 7.53 1.32 -7.18
CA ASN A 5 6.15 1.57 -6.79
C ASN A 5 5.65 0.41 -5.93
N TRP A 6 5.33 0.71 -4.69
CA TRP A 6 4.91 -0.28 -3.72
C TRP A 6 3.40 -0.30 -3.55
N GLY A 7 2.87 -1.51 -3.41
CA GLY A 7 1.52 -1.72 -2.91
C GLY A 7 1.61 -2.37 -1.53
N ILE A 8 0.62 -2.14 -0.69
CA ILE A 8 0.59 -2.71 0.65
C ILE A 8 -0.69 -3.52 0.84
N ILE A 9 -0.54 -4.70 1.41
CA ILE A 9 -1.67 -5.56 1.76
C ILE A 9 -1.80 -5.61 3.27
N GLY A 10 -2.98 -5.24 3.78
CA GLY A 10 -3.22 -5.08 5.20
C GLY A 10 -3.04 -3.63 5.60
N CYS A 11 -3.94 -3.11 6.41
CA CYS A 11 -3.97 -1.68 6.74
C CYS A 11 -3.98 -1.43 8.25
N GLY A 12 -3.22 -2.25 9.00
CA GLY A 12 -3.06 -2.09 10.44
C GLY A 12 -1.83 -1.27 10.80
N ASN A 13 -1.39 -1.38 12.04
CA ASN A 13 -0.28 -0.58 12.56
C ASN A 13 1.02 -0.79 11.81
N ILE A 14 1.30 -2.04 11.43
CA ILE A 14 2.52 -2.36 10.68
C ILE A 14 2.50 -1.69 9.31
N ALA A 15 1.32 -1.65 8.68
CA ALA A 15 1.17 -1.00 7.39
C ALA A 15 1.44 0.50 7.50
N HIS A 16 0.95 1.15 8.56
CA HIS A 16 1.20 2.56 8.79
C HIS A 16 2.69 2.83 9.01
N THR A 17 3.36 1.96 9.76
CA THR A 17 4.80 2.08 9.99
C THR A 17 5.57 1.99 8.67
N PHE A 18 5.20 1.02 7.83
CA PHE A 18 5.83 0.87 6.52
C PHE A 18 5.59 2.10 5.63
N ALA A 19 4.36 2.59 5.60
CA ALA A 19 4.02 3.74 4.77
C ALA A 19 4.81 4.99 5.19
N LYS A 20 4.99 5.19 6.49
CA LYS A 20 5.79 6.31 6.99
C LYS A 20 7.26 6.14 6.62
N SER A 21 7.78 4.92 6.71
CA SER A 21 9.18 4.65 6.36
C SER A 21 9.45 4.88 4.89
N ILE A 22 8.54 4.41 4.02
CA ILE A 22 8.72 4.51 2.58
C ILE A 22 8.68 5.97 2.12
N ALA A 23 7.98 6.83 2.85
CA ALA A 23 7.90 8.23 2.54
C ALA A 23 9.26 8.93 2.62
N HIS A 24 10.19 8.35 3.37
CA HIS A 24 11.55 8.88 3.50
C HIS A 24 12.53 8.26 2.51
N CYS A 25 12.09 7.34 1.67
CA CYS A 25 12.95 6.69 0.70
C CYS A 25 12.92 7.46 -0.62
N ALA A 26 14.10 7.85 -1.10
CA ALA A 26 14.19 8.65 -2.32
C ALA A 26 13.82 7.84 -3.57
N ASN A 27 14.01 6.54 -3.54
CA ASN A 27 13.79 5.67 -4.70
C ASN A 27 12.61 4.72 -4.55
N ALA A 28 11.69 5.02 -3.65
CA ALA A 28 10.50 4.20 -3.45
C ALA A 28 9.29 5.09 -3.14
N GLN A 29 8.12 4.63 -3.53
CA GLN A 29 6.88 5.33 -3.22
C GLN A 29 5.74 4.34 -3.07
N LEU A 30 4.80 4.65 -2.20
CA LEU A 30 3.59 3.86 -2.01
C LEU A 30 2.53 4.40 -2.97
N ILE A 31 1.93 3.52 -3.77
CA ILE A 31 0.91 3.96 -4.73
C ILE A 31 -0.43 3.26 -4.55
N GLY A 32 -0.50 2.22 -3.75
CA GLY A 32 -1.76 1.51 -3.56
C GLY A 32 -1.83 0.74 -2.26
N ALA A 33 -3.05 0.46 -1.81
CA ALA A 33 -3.30 -0.29 -0.60
C ALA A 33 -4.54 -1.15 -0.77
N ALA A 34 -4.54 -2.33 -0.15
CA ALA A 34 -5.69 -3.22 -0.11
C ALA A 34 -5.78 -3.87 1.26
N SER A 35 -6.98 -4.26 1.64
CA SER A 35 -7.24 -4.88 2.93
C SER A 35 -8.41 -5.85 2.77
N THR A 36 -8.62 -6.70 3.76
CA THR A 36 -9.83 -7.52 3.82
C THR A 36 -11.08 -6.67 4.03
N SER A 37 -10.92 -5.45 4.54
CA SER A 37 -11.98 -4.48 4.67
C SER A 37 -11.78 -3.37 3.65
N GLU A 38 -12.72 -3.23 2.73
CA GLU A 38 -12.66 -2.17 1.73
C GLU A 38 -12.63 -0.79 2.38
N GLN A 39 -13.38 -0.62 3.45
CA GLN A 39 -13.41 0.65 4.16
C GLN A 39 -12.05 1.00 4.74
N ARG A 40 -11.37 0.04 5.36
CA ARG A 40 -10.03 0.27 5.91
C ARG A 40 -9.03 0.62 4.81
N ALA A 41 -9.14 -0.05 3.66
CA ALA A 41 -8.27 0.26 2.53
C ALA A 41 -8.50 1.69 2.05
N LYS A 42 -9.74 2.12 1.98
CA LYS A 42 -10.07 3.49 1.57
C LYS A 42 -9.56 4.53 2.55
N GLU A 43 -9.73 4.28 3.85
CA GLU A 43 -9.26 5.20 4.88
C GLU A 43 -7.74 5.32 4.84
N PHE A 44 -7.06 4.19 4.73
CA PHE A 44 -5.61 4.15 4.65
C PHE A 44 -5.12 4.90 3.40
N ALA A 45 -5.76 4.62 2.27
CA ALA A 45 -5.40 5.24 1.00
C ALA A 45 -5.58 6.75 1.04
N THR A 46 -6.67 7.22 1.65
CA THR A 46 -6.94 8.64 1.78
C THR A 46 -5.89 9.30 2.66
N HIS A 47 -5.51 8.64 3.75
CA HIS A 47 -4.52 9.18 4.69
C HIS A 47 -3.16 9.38 4.02
N TYR A 48 -2.77 8.49 3.13
CA TYR A 48 -1.46 8.54 2.48
C TYR A 48 -1.53 9.02 1.03
N SER A 49 -2.69 9.44 0.56
CA SER A 49 -2.90 9.94 -0.81
C SER A 49 -2.51 8.91 -1.86
N VAL A 50 -2.89 7.67 -1.64
CA VAL A 50 -2.67 6.57 -2.58
C VAL A 50 -4.02 5.96 -2.98
N LYS A 51 -4.00 5.01 -3.92
CA LYS A 51 -5.22 4.37 -4.38
C LYS A 51 -5.62 3.23 -3.45
N GLY A 52 -6.88 3.21 -3.02
CA GLY A 52 -7.43 2.09 -2.28
C GLY A 52 -8.03 1.08 -3.24
N TYR A 53 -7.66 -0.19 -3.10
CA TYR A 53 -8.19 -1.26 -3.93
C TYR A 53 -9.21 -2.07 -3.14
N GLU A 54 -10.21 -2.59 -3.85
CA GLU A 54 -11.32 -3.29 -3.20
C GLU A 54 -10.93 -4.65 -2.63
N ASN A 55 -9.87 -5.26 -3.16
CA ASN A 55 -9.38 -6.53 -2.67
C ASN A 55 -7.91 -6.72 -3.05
N TYR A 56 -7.32 -7.81 -2.56
CA TYR A 56 -5.92 -8.11 -2.80
C TYR A 56 -5.62 -8.35 -4.27
N GLN A 57 -6.53 -9.04 -4.97
CA GLN A 57 -6.32 -9.34 -6.38
C GLN A 57 -6.25 -8.09 -7.24
N ALA A 58 -7.13 -7.13 -6.97
CA ALA A 58 -7.13 -5.89 -7.71
C ALA A 58 -5.80 -5.15 -7.55
N LEU A 59 -5.25 -5.16 -6.33
CA LEU A 59 -3.95 -4.56 -6.08
C LEU A 59 -2.84 -5.29 -6.84
N MET A 60 -2.83 -6.62 -6.74
CA MET A 60 -1.78 -7.44 -7.36
C MET A 60 -1.81 -7.39 -8.89
N GLN A 61 -2.96 -7.10 -9.47
CA GLN A 61 -3.09 -7.00 -10.92
C GLN A 61 -2.73 -5.63 -11.47
N CYS A 62 -2.43 -4.68 -10.60
CA CYS A 62 -2.07 -3.33 -11.05
C CYS A 62 -0.70 -3.36 -11.73
N PRO A 63 -0.62 -2.96 -13.01
CA PRO A 63 0.65 -3.02 -13.75
C PRO A 63 1.66 -1.98 -13.29
N HIS A 64 1.24 -1.00 -12.51
CA HIS A 64 2.12 0.05 -12.03
C HIS A 64 2.80 -0.29 -10.70
N ILE A 65 2.41 -1.39 -10.07
CA ILE A 65 3.00 -1.81 -8.79
C ILE A 65 4.14 -2.77 -9.07
N ASP A 66 5.33 -2.40 -8.59
CA ASP A 66 6.55 -3.18 -8.79
C ASP A 66 6.80 -4.17 -7.66
N ALA A 67 6.37 -3.83 -6.45
CA ALA A 67 6.60 -4.66 -5.27
C ALA A 67 5.42 -4.54 -4.31
N ILE A 68 5.18 -5.59 -3.53
CA ILE A 68 4.06 -5.64 -2.59
C ILE A 68 4.60 -5.98 -1.21
N TYR A 69 4.20 -5.18 -0.22
CA TYR A 69 4.51 -5.45 1.18
C TYR A 69 3.27 -6.05 1.84
N ILE A 70 3.43 -7.21 2.45
CA ILE A 70 2.33 -7.88 3.14
C ILE A 70 2.45 -7.60 4.63
N ALA A 71 1.55 -6.78 5.14
CA ALA A 71 1.52 -6.38 6.54
C ALA A 71 0.48 -7.24 7.28
N ASN A 72 0.82 -8.48 7.50
CA ASN A 72 -0.05 -9.40 8.24
C ASN A 72 0.12 -9.17 9.74
N THR A 73 -1.01 -8.92 10.39
CA THR A 73 -1.04 -8.83 11.85
C THR A 73 -1.75 -10.07 12.39
N HIS A 74 -1.13 -10.71 13.30
CA HIS A 74 -1.74 -11.80 14.04
C HIS A 74 -1.89 -11.44 15.47
#